data_f4a7b82567dec6e7f0f64b7d8eda22f8
#
_entry.id   f4a7b82567dec6e7f0f64b7d8eda22f8
#
_cell.length_a   1.000
_cell.length_b   1.000
_cell.length_c   1.000
_cell.angle_alpha   90.00
_cell.angle_beta   90.00
_cell.angle_gamma   90.00
#
_symmetry.space_group_name_H-M   'P 1'
#
loop_
_entity.id
_entity.type
_entity.pdbx_description
1 polymer ?
#
loop_
_entity_poly.entity_id
_entity_poly.type
_entity_poly.pdbx_seq_one_letter_code
_entity_poly.pdbx_strand_id
1 'polypeptide(L)'
;MRYCLLALVSGVLLTAQTQPLTKTDQDVIVAFAQKAAVDALNFRQGNLASLTRAQPDFTPEGWTDFLKRMQGFLDDHGSPTFTSSFVPSGDAVVVDEKNGIVHFRIPGTLKQTHDQSNATYRVRIQVHAGGKPVKISQLEQTMCIGSSACQ
;
A
#
# COMPACT_ATOMS: atom_id res chain seq x y z
N MET A 1 -26.40 -23.55 58.10
CA MET A 1 -25.14 -23.73 57.35
C MET A 1 -25.40 -23.58 55.87
N ARG A 2 -25.00 -22.46 55.27
CA ARG A 2 -25.18 -22.16 53.83
C ARG A 2 -23.78 -22.16 53.20
N TYR A 3 -23.49 -23.13 52.35
CA TYR A 3 -22.24 -23.20 51.58
C TYR A 3 -22.40 -22.38 50.33
N CYS A 4 -21.61 -21.28 50.21
CA CYS A 4 -21.42 -20.53 48.96
C CYS A 4 -20.35 -21.26 48.16
N LEU A 5 -20.72 -21.84 47.00
CA LEU A 5 -19.80 -22.32 45.97
C LEU A 5 -19.33 -21.13 45.09
N LEU A 6 -18.10 -20.72 45.28
CA LEU A 6 -17.43 -19.80 44.38
C LEU A 6 -16.94 -20.58 43.13
N ALA A 7 -17.57 -20.37 41.98
CA ALA A 7 -17.09 -20.87 40.69
C ALA A 7 -16.02 -19.93 40.18
N LEU A 8 -14.76 -20.38 40.20
CA LEU A 8 -13.63 -19.73 39.52
C LEU A 8 -13.73 -19.96 38.01
N VAL A 9 -14.18 -18.94 37.28
CA VAL A 9 -14.13 -18.93 35.81
C VAL A 9 -12.70 -18.54 35.40
N SER A 10 -11.86 -19.55 35.08
CA SER A 10 -10.54 -19.33 34.48
C SER A 10 -10.72 -18.92 33.01
N GLY A 11 -10.67 -17.61 32.75
CA GLY A 11 -10.62 -17.06 31.40
C GLY A 11 -9.27 -17.39 30.74
N VAL A 12 -9.28 -18.33 29.82
CA VAL A 12 -8.11 -18.58 28.94
C VAL A 12 -8.06 -17.43 27.93
N LEU A 13 -7.13 -16.50 28.15
CA LEU A 13 -6.75 -15.50 27.16
C LEU A 13 -6.04 -16.22 26.00
N LEU A 14 -6.77 -16.52 24.91
CA LEU A 14 -6.18 -16.90 23.65
C LEU A 14 -5.46 -15.68 23.07
N THR A 15 -4.18 -15.55 23.34
CA THR A 15 -3.31 -14.66 22.59
C THR A 15 -3.17 -15.25 21.19
N ALA A 16 -3.82 -14.63 20.21
CA ALA A 16 -3.61 -14.95 18.80
C ALA A 16 -2.13 -14.62 18.47
N GLN A 17 -1.29 -15.65 18.51
CA GLN A 17 0.08 -15.55 18.01
C GLN A 17 -0.01 -15.43 16.48
N THR A 18 0.26 -14.25 15.95
CA THR A 18 0.50 -14.04 14.51
C THR A 18 1.77 -14.83 14.17
N GLN A 19 1.61 -15.96 13.47
CA GLN A 19 2.74 -16.71 12.95
C GLN A 19 3.48 -15.83 11.92
N PRO A 20 4.82 -15.84 11.94
CA PRO A 20 5.59 -15.12 10.92
C PRO A 20 5.26 -15.69 9.53
N LEU A 21 5.16 -14.81 8.55
CA LEU A 21 4.88 -15.17 7.16
C LEU A 21 5.93 -16.14 6.63
N THR A 22 5.49 -17.20 5.95
CA THR A 22 6.41 -18.09 5.24
C THR A 22 7.07 -17.36 4.07
N LYS A 23 8.22 -17.83 3.60
CA LYS A 23 8.89 -17.23 2.44
C LYS A 23 7.97 -17.18 1.21
N THR A 24 7.18 -18.23 0.98
CA THR A 24 6.21 -18.28 -0.12
C THR A 24 5.13 -17.23 0.02
N ASP A 25 4.63 -16.98 1.24
CA ASP A 25 3.66 -15.93 1.50
C ASP A 25 4.27 -14.55 1.25
N GLN A 26 5.52 -14.35 1.65
CA GLN A 26 6.25 -13.09 1.40
C GLN A 26 6.40 -12.82 -0.10
N ASP A 27 6.80 -13.79 -0.90
CA ASP A 27 6.95 -13.65 -2.35
C ASP A 27 5.61 -13.26 -3.03
N VAL A 28 4.51 -13.87 -2.60
CA VAL A 28 3.16 -13.55 -3.09
C VAL A 28 2.77 -12.12 -2.72
N ILE A 29 3.05 -11.68 -1.48
CA ILE A 29 2.71 -10.34 -1.01
C ILE A 29 3.59 -9.27 -1.70
N VAL A 30 4.88 -9.56 -1.93
CA VAL A 30 5.79 -8.70 -2.71
C VAL A 30 5.25 -8.47 -4.12
N ALA A 31 4.90 -9.56 -4.83
CA ALA A 31 4.33 -9.47 -6.17
C ALA A 31 3.00 -8.71 -6.19
N PHE A 32 2.13 -8.93 -5.19
CA PHE A 32 0.90 -8.19 -5.03
C PHE A 32 1.16 -6.69 -4.83
N ALA A 33 2.04 -6.31 -3.90
CA ALA A 33 2.37 -4.91 -3.62
C ALA A 33 2.90 -4.19 -4.86
N GLN A 34 3.78 -4.84 -5.63
CA GLN A 34 4.35 -4.29 -6.84
C GLN A 34 3.30 -4.08 -7.94
N LYS A 35 2.47 -5.11 -8.19
CA LYS A 35 1.36 -5.00 -9.15
C LYS A 35 0.39 -3.90 -8.77
N ALA A 36 -0.02 -3.84 -7.52
CA ALA A 36 -0.98 -2.87 -7.02
C ALA A 36 -0.44 -1.42 -7.09
N ALA A 37 0.86 -1.21 -6.85
CA ALA A 37 1.50 0.09 -7.07
C ALA A 37 1.41 0.52 -8.54
N VAL A 38 1.71 -0.39 -9.45
CA VAL A 38 1.62 -0.14 -10.89
C VAL A 38 0.18 0.19 -11.30
N ASP A 39 -0.80 -0.60 -10.86
CA ASP A 39 -2.20 -0.39 -11.20
C ASP A 39 -2.75 0.93 -10.65
N ALA A 40 -2.36 1.30 -9.42
CA ALA A 40 -2.80 2.53 -8.78
C ALA A 40 -2.15 3.79 -9.38
N LEU A 41 -0.90 3.72 -9.82
CA LEU A 41 -0.16 4.88 -10.32
C LEU A 41 -0.17 5.00 -11.85
N ASN A 42 -0.74 4.02 -12.56
CA ASN A 42 -0.95 4.07 -14.01
C ASN A 42 -2.36 4.53 -14.33
N PHE A 43 -2.52 5.82 -14.54
CA PHE A 43 -3.80 6.39 -14.94
C PHE A 43 -3.65 7.34 -16.13
N ARG A 44 -4.73 7.48 -16.89
CA ARG A 44 -4.79 8.30 -18.10
C ARG A 44 -5.85 9.38 -17.93
N GLN A 45 -5.59 10.53 -18.52
CA GLN A 45 -6.55 11.63 -18.67
C GLN A 45 -6.95 12.37 -17.38
N GLY A 46 -6.11 12.41 -16.35
CA GLY A 46 -6.40 13.16 -15.14
C GLY A 46 -7.73 12.80 -14.46
N ASN A 47 -8.33 11.67 -14.85
CA ASN A 47 -9.64 11.23 -14.41
C ASN A 47 -9.50 10.14 -13.35
N LEU A 48 -9.97 10.40 -12.14
CA LEU A 48 -9.98 9.44 -11.05
C LEU A 48 -10.75 8.15 -11.38
N ALA A 49 -11.72 8.21 -12.29
CA ALA A 49 -12.43 7.01 -12.75
C ALA A 49 -11.50 5.98 -13.42
N SER A 50 -10.37 6.41 -14.00
CA SER A 50 -9.38 5.49 -14.57
C SER A 50 -8.65 4.65 -13.52
N LEU A 51 -8.72 5.07 -12.25
CA LEU A 51 -8.12 4.38 -11.10
C LEU A 51 -8.99 3.25 -10.54
N THR A 52 -10.24 3.11 -10.98
CA THR A 52 -11.18 2.10 -10.44
C THR A 52 -10.66 0.67 -10.51
N ARG A 53 -9.73 0.38 -11.42
CA ARG A 53 -9.08 -0.94 -11.52
C ARG A 53 -8.26 -1.31 -10.29
N ALA A 54 -7.67 -0.31 -9.62
CA ALA A 54 -6.89 -0.52 -8.42
C ALA A 54 -7.75 -0.64 -7.15
N GLN A 55 -9.00 -0.13 -7.18
CA GLN A 55 -9.89 -0.14 -6.02
C GLN A 55 -10.03 -1.49 -5.33
N PRO A 56 -10.18 -2.63 -6.06
CA PRO A 56 -10.31 -3.94 -5.42
C PRO A 56 -9.11 -4.35 -4.57
N ASP A 57 -7.94 -3.76 -4.80
CA ASP A 57 -6.71 -4.09 -4.09
C ASP A 57 -6.57 -3.31 -2.76
N PHE A 58 -7.46 -2.34 -2.50
CA PHE A 58 -7.41 -1.50 -1.31
C PHE A 58 -8.44 -1.91 -0.25
N THR A 59 -8.15 -1.55 1.02
CA THR A 59 -9.21 -1.45 2.03
C THR A 59 -10.10 -0.23 1.71
N PRO A 60 -11.35 -0.18 2.18
CA PRO A 60 -12.22 0.98 1.94
C PRO A 60 -11.60 2.30 2.40
N GLU A 61 -10.96 2.31 3.57
CA GLU A 61 -10.30 3.47 4.14
C GLU A 61 -9.06 3.85 3.33
N GLY A 62 -8.23 2.86 2.99
CA GLY A 62 -7.02 3.06 2.17
C GLY A 62 -7.34 3.60 0.79
N TRP A 63 -8.45 3.15 0.18
CA TRP A 63 -8.93 3.68 -1.08
C TRP A 63 -9.37 5.14 -0.98
N THR A 64 -10.15 5.46 0.05
CA THR A 64 -10.62 6.83 0.30
C THR A 64 -9.46 7.80 0.49
N ASP A 65 -8.47 7.42 1.30
CA ASP A 65 -7.26 8.20 1.53
C ASP A 65 -6.42 8.37 0.25
N PHE A 66 -6.28 7.31 -0.52
CA PHE A 66 -5.56 7.37 -1.80
C PHE A 66 -6.24 8.33 -2.77
N LEU A 67 -7.55 8.24 -2.96
CA LEU A 67 -8.30 9.14 -3.84
C LEU A 67 -8.20 10.61 -3.40
N LYS A 68 -8.27 10.88 -2.10
CA LYS A 68 -8.14 12.24 -1.56
C LYS A 68 -6.79 12.84 -1.89
N ARG A 69 -5.69 12.08 -1.75
CA ARG A 69 -4.34 12.52 -2.11
C ARG A 69 -4.20 12.75 -3.61
N MET A 70 -4.76 11.83 -4.42
CA MET A 70 -4.73 11.96 -5.87
C MET A 70 -5.54 13.15 -6.35
N GLN A 71 -6.70 13.44 -5.74
CA GLN A 71 -7.49 14.63 -6.06
C GLN A 71 -6.71 15.91 -5.76
N GLY A 72 -6.10 16.04 -4.58
CA GLY A 72 -5.25 17.18 -4.25
C GLY A 72 -4.11 17.38 -5.26
N PHE A 73 -3.48 16.28 -5.65
CA PHE A 73 -2.42 16.32 -6.66
C PHE A 73 -2.94 16.79 -8.04
N LEU A 74 -4.12 16.33 -8.47
CA LEU A 74 -4.73 16.74 -9.74
C LEU A 74 -5.20 18.21 -9.70
N ASP A 75 -5.73 18.66 -8.56
CA ASP A 75 -6.16 20.05 -8.36
C ASP A 75 -4.97 21.02 -8.44
N ASP A 76 -3.83 20.64 -7.86
CA ASP A 76 -2.59 21.43 -7.89
C ASP A 76 -1.94 21.50 -9.28
N HIS A 77 -2.09 20.46 -10.09
CA HIS A 77 -1.45 20.34 -11.40
C HIS A 77 -2.38 20.61 -12.59
N GLY A 78 -3.67 20.82 -12.34
CA GLY A 78 -4.65 21.57 -13.15
C GLY A 78 -4.89 21.14 -14.60
N SER A 79 -4.50 19.94 -15.04
CA SER A 79 -4.70 19.57 -16.46
C SER A 79 -5.60 18.34 -16.64
N PRO A 80 -6.67 18.46 -17.44
CA PRO A 80 -7.54 17.33 -17.79
C PRO A 80 -6.84 16.25 -18.62
N THR A 81 -5.64 16.54 -19.15
CA THR A 81 -4.86 15.62 -19.97
C THR A 81 -3.71 14.96 -19.21
N PHE A 82 -3.65 15.14 -17.89
CA PHE A 82 -2.61 14.57 -17.06
C PHE A 82 -2.63 13.04 -17.12
N THR A 83 -1.50 12.44 -17.45
CA THR A 83 -1.29 10.99 -17.39
C THR A 83 -0.14 10.67 -16.47
N SER A 84 -0.22 9.55 -15.79
CA SER A 84 0.82 9.03 -14.93
C SER A 84 1.12 7.58 -15.29
N SER A 85 2.40 7.22 -15.30
CA SER A 85 2.86 5.86 -15.52
C SER A 85 4.03 5.58 -14.60
N PHE A 86 3.86 4.62 -13.70
CA PHE A 86 4.90 4.15 -12.78
C PHE A 86 5.55 2.89 -13.34
N VAL A 87 6.88 2.92 -13.46
CA VAL A 87 7.71 1.79 -13.89
C VAL A 87 8.65 1.44 -12.74
N PRO A 88 8.44 0.31 -12.04
CA PRO A 88 9.38 -0.15 -11.03
C PRO A 88 10.78 -0.35 -11.62
N SER A 89 11.81 0.06 -10.91
CA SER A 89 13.22 -0.13 -11.29
C SER A 89 13.88 -1.32 -10.56
N GLY A 90 13.12 -2.00 -9.70
CA GLY A 90 13.55 -3.17 -8.94
C GLY A 90 12.37 -3.77 -8.18
N ASP A 91 12.65 -4.83 -7.43
CA ASP A 91 11.66 -5.53 -6.63
C ASP A 91 11.18 -4.68 -5.44
N ALA A 92 9.95 -4.94 -5.00
CA ALA A 92 9.45 -4.40 -3.75
C ALA A 92 10.26 -4.93 -2.57
N VAL A 93 10.76 -4.03 -1.73
CA VAL A 93 11.57 -4.36 -0.57
C VAL A 93 10.71 -4.24 0.69
N VAL A 94 10.66 -5.28 1.49
CA VAL A 94 10.05 -5.24 2.84
C VAL A 94 10.89 -4.31 3.71
N VAL A 95 10.27 -3.30 4.28
CA VAL A 95 10.90 -2.36 5.22
C VAL A 95 10.74 -2.84 6.65
N ASP A 96 9.51 -3.19 7.00
CA ASP A 96 9.18 -3.81 8.29
C ASP A 96 7.86 -4.60 8.19
N GLU A 97 7.61 -5.40 9.23
CA GLU A 97 6.35 -6.13 9.43
C GLU A 97 5.93 -5.97 10.89
N LYS A 98 4.70 -5.52 11.10
CA LYS A 98 4.14 -5.37 12.44
C LYS A 98 2.64 -5.63 12.44
N ASN A 99 2.18 -6.51 13.34
CA ASN A 99 0.76 -6.81 13.54
C ASN A 99 0.03 -7.24 12.25
N GLY A 100 0.68 -8.02 11.39
CA GLY A 100 0.13 -8.46 10.12
C GLY A 100 0.05 -7.36 9.05
N ILE A 101 0.67 -6.21 9.29
CA ILE A 101 0.85 -5.14 8.31
C ILE A 101 2.30 -5.18 7.84
N VAL A 102 2.50 -5.33 6.53
CA VAL A 102 3.82 -5.32 5.90
C VAL A 102 4.01 -3.99 5.17
N HIS A 103 5.10 -3.31 5.49
CA HIS A 103 5.49 -2.09 4.82
C HIS A 103 6.49 -2.37 3.71
N PHE A 104 6.18 -1.93 2.51
CA PHE A 104 7.03 -2.07 1.35
C PHE A 104 7.57 -0.73 0.86
N ARG A 105 8.74 -0.79 0.26
CA ARG A 105 9.35 0.27 -0.51
C ARG A 105 9.57 -0.25 -1.93
N ILE A 106 9.06 0.47 -2.93
CA ILE A 106 9.19 0.12 -4.35
C ILE A 106 9.87 1.28 -5.05
N PRO A 107 11.13 1.12 -5.47
CA PRO A 107 11.81 2.13 -6.27
C PRO A 107 11.30 2.10 -7.70
N GLY A 108 11.20 3.26 -8.35
CA GLY A 108 10.74 3.32 -9.73
C GLY A 108 10.82 4.71 -10.34
N THR A 109 10.47 4.78 -11.60
CA THR A 109 10.35 6.02 -12.35
C THR A 109 8.87 6.31 -12.59
N LEU A 110 8.44 7.51 -12.21
CA LEU A 110 7.13 8.04 -12.52
C LEU A 110 7.24 8.99 -13.70
N LYS A 111 6.58 8.65 -14.80
CA LYS A 111 6.47 9.49 -15.99
C LYS A 111 5.14 10.20 -15.98
N GLN A 112 5.16 11.52 -16.02
CA GLN A 112 3.97 12.36 -16.01
C GLN A 112 3.94 13.26 -17.25
N THR A 113 2.77 13.54 -17.79
CA THR A 113 2.62 14.26 -19.08
C THR A 113 3.20 15.68 -19.06
N HIS A 114 3.19 16.34 -17.89
CA HIS A 114 3.67 17.72 -17.75
C HIS A 114 5.11 17.81 -17.25
N ASP A 115 5.64 16.73 -16.74
CA ASP A 115 7.02 16.67 -16.28
C ASP A 115 7.85 15.89 -17.31
N GLN A 116 8.62 16.62 -18.11
CA GLN A 116 9.57 16.00 -19.04
C GLN A 116 10.77 15.38 -18.30
N SER A 117 10.90 15.62 -17.00
CA SER A 117 11.88 14.97 -16.16
C SER A 117 11.41 13.56 -15.83
N ASN A 118 12.25 12.56 -16.13
CA ASN A 118 12.08 11.19 -15.62
C ASN A 118 12.45 11.19 -14.12
N ALA A 119 11.59 11.73 -13.29
CA ALA A 119 11.87 11.80 -11.86
C ALA A 119 11.84 10.39 -11.24
N THR A 120 12.82 10.10 -10.41
CA THR A 120 12.86 8.87 -9.62
C THR A 120 11.94 9.02 -8.43
N TYR A 121 11.08 8.04 -8.22
CA TYR A 121 10.15 8.00 -7.11
C TYR A 121 10.35 6.76 -6.27
N ARG A 122 10.03 6.89 -5.00
CA ARG A 122 9.87 5.79 -4.06
C ARG A 122 8.39 5.69 -3.70
N VAL A 123 7.80 4.54 -3.96
CA VAL A 123 6.44 4.22 -3.53
C VAL A 123 6.51 3.44 -2.22
N ARG A 124 5.77 3.88 -1.23
CA ARG A 124 5.56 3.16 0.03
C ARG A 124 4.16 2.57 0.02
N ILE A 125 4.06 1.29 0.34
CA ILE A 125 2.79 0.58 0.43
C ILE A 125 2.72 -0.12 1.77
N GLN A 126 1.56 0.00 2.43
CA GLN A 126 1.19 -0.80 3.58
C GLN A 126 0.18 -1.86 3.14
N VAL A 127 0.49 -3.11 3.40
CA VAL A 127 -0.31 -4.25 3.00
C VAL A 127 -0.76 -5.02 4.24
N HIS A 128 -2.07 -5.25 4.37
CA HIS A 128 -2.64 -6.15 5.36
C HIS A 128 -2.48 -7.59 4.88
N ALA A 129 -1.46 -8.26 5.39
CA ALA A 129 -1.11 -9.64 5.03
C ALA A 129 -1.88 -10.69 5.85
N GLY A 130 -2.38 -10.33 7.04
CA GLY A 130 -3.13 -11.23 7.93
C GLY A 130 -4.57 -11.51 7.48
N GLY A 131 -5.06 -10.83 6.44
CA GLY A 131 -6.40 -11.00 5.89
C GLY A 131 -6.40 -11.73 4.55
N LYS A 132 -7.51 -12.42 4.24
CA LYS A 132 -7.76 -12.94 2.88
C LYS A 132 -9.06 -12.33 2.38
N PRO A 133 -9.05 -11.57 1.28
CA PRO A 133 -7.89 -11.25 0.43
C PRO A 133 -6.93 -10.24 1.08
N VAL A 134 -5.66 -10.29 0.65
CA VAL A 134 -4.64 -9.28 0.97
C VAL A 134 -5.07 -7.92 0.44
N LYS A 135 -4.91 -6.86 1.23
CA LYS A 135 -5.38 -5.50 0.90
C LYS A 135 -4.34 -4.44 1.23
N ILE A 136 -4.36 -3.36 0.45
CA ILE A 136 -3.56 -2.15 0.72
C ILE A 136 -4.33 -1.24 1.66
N SER A 137 -3.71 -0.84 2.76
CA SER A 137 -4.26 0.18 3.66
C SER A 137 -3.71 1.58 3.40
N GLN A 138 -2.53 1.68 2.77
CA GLN A 138 -1.91 2.96 2.46
C GLN A 138 -0.98 2.83 1.25
N LEU A 139 -1.02 3.81 0.35
CA LEU A 139 -0.07 3.98 -0.75
C LEU A 139 0.39 5.43 -0.79
N GLU A 140 1.69 5.65 -0.73
CA GLU A 140 2.32 6.97 -0.80
C GLU A 140 3.41 6.98 -1.86
N GLN A 141 3.52 8.09 -2.55
CA GLN A 141 4.61 8.35 -3.49
C GLN A 141 5.47 9.52 -2.98
N THR A 142 6.77 9.36 -3.05
CA THR A 142 7.73 10.39 -2.65
C THR A 142 8.75 10.58 -3.77
N MET A 143 8.89 11.81 -4.26
CA MET A 143 9.94 12.15 -5.22
C MET A 143 11.31 12.07 -4.54
N CYS A 144 12.26 11.44 -5.21
CA CYS A 144 13.64 11.36 -4.73
C CYS A 144 14.44 12.50 -5.34
N ILE A 145 14.87 13.41 -4.48
CA ILE A 145 15.73 14.52 -4.86
C ILE A 145 17.17 14.13 -4.49
N GLY A 146 17.98 13.78 -5.50
CA GLY A 146 19.35 13.31 -5.30
C GLY A 146 19.48 11.79 -5.15
N SER A 147 20.69 11.26 -5.38
CA SER A 147 20.93 9.81 -5.45
C SER A 147 20.76 9.05 -4.14
N SER A 148 20.84 9.72 -2.99
CA SER A 148 20.68 9.10 -1.66
C SER A 148 19.23 9.07 -1.15
N ALA A 149 18.34 9.84 -1.74
CA ALA A 149 16.97 9.98 -1.23
C ALA A 149 16.06 8.77 -1.53
N CYS A 150 16.47 7.89 -2.45
CA CYS A 150 15.72 6.68 -2.84
C CYS A 150 16.30 5.36 -2.29
N GLN A 151 17.41 5.42 -1.56
CA GLN A 151 18.01 4.24 -0.91
C GLN A 151 17.27 3.82 0.37
#